data_95563b6368fb3c0165f961aac6a5e8f5
#
_entry.id   95563b6368fb3c0165f961aac6a5e8f5
#
_cell.length_a   1.000
_cell.length_b   1.000
_cell.length_c   1.000
_cell.angle_alpha   90.00
_cell.angle_beta   90.00
_cell.angle_gamma   90.00
#
_symmetry.space_group_name_H-M   'P 1'
#
loop_
_entity.id
_entity.type
_entity.pdbx_description
1 polymer ?
#
loop_
_entity_poly.entity_id
_entity_poly.type
_entity_poly.pdbx_seq_one_letter_code
_entity_poly.pdbx_strand_id
1 'polypeptide(L)'
;CESLAVRLLRVPIEPVVAAFEEVLAGPFAGREPDITEENLQARARGTLLMALSNKLGPLVLATGNKSEISVGYSTLYGDMVGGFAPLRDLAKTWVYRLARWRNASEGREVIPEATIRRPPTAELRPGQLDTDSLPPYDLL
;
A
#
# COMPACT_ATOMS: atom_id res chain seq x y z
N CYS A 1 8.20 -13.40 0.81
CA CYS A 1 9.07 -13.20 1.98
C CYS A 1 10.20 -14.25 2.05
N GLU A 2 9.93 -15.54 1.75
CA GLU A 2 10.96 -16.60 1.76
C GLU A 2 12.12 -16.31 0.82
N SER A 3 11.86 -15.93 -0.42
CA SER A 3 12.90 -15.58 -1.42
C SER A 3 13.84 -14.45 -1.01
N LEU A 4 13.39 -13.59 -0.10
CA LEU A 4 14.15 -12.46 0.46
C LEU A 4 14.67 -12.74 1.86
N ALA A 5 14.42 -13.91 2.44
CA ALA A 5 14.76 -14.28 3.81
C ALA A 5 14.29 -13.25 4.86
N VAL A 6 13.12 -12.63 4.65
CA VAL A 6 12.54 -11.66 5.57
C VAL A 6 11.43 -12.29 6.42
N ARG A 7 11.35 -11.87 7.68
CA ARG A 7 10.30 -12.33 8.60
C ARG A 7 8.96 -11.77 8.17
N LEU A 8 7.93 -12.63 8.08
CA LEU A 8 6.55 -12.24 7.84
C LEU A 8 5.76 -12.24 9.14
N LEU A 9 5.10 -11.11 9.44
CA LEU A 9 4.06 -11.01 10.46
C LEU A 9 2.72 -10.80 9.75
N ARG A 10 1.74 -11.62 10.08
CA ARG A 10 0.36 -11.47 9.59
C ARG A 10 -0.50 -10.92 10.71
N VAL A 11 -1.06 -9.74 10.48
CA VAL A 11 -1.94 -9.04 11.42
C VAL A 11 -3.22 -8.68 10.68
N PRO A 12 -4.36 -9.33 11.01
CA PRO A 12 -5.63 -9.02 10.37
C PRO A 12 -6.09 -7.61 10.75
N ILE A 13 -6.62 -6.85 9.80
CA ILE A 13 -7.15 -5.50 10.02
C ILE A 13 -8.66 -5.49 10.20
N GLU A 14 -9.36 -6.54 9.81
CA GLU A 14 -10.81 -6.63 9.81
C GLU A 14 -11.44 -6.29 11.16
N PRO A 15 -10.92 -6.75 12.32
CA PRO A 15 -11.49 -6.37 13.62
C PRO A 15 -11.36 -4.86 13.93
N VAL A 16 -10.27 -4.23 13.45
CA VAL A 16 -10.04 -2.79 13.66
C VAL A 16 -10.98 -1.97 12.79
N VAL A 17 -11.15 -2.37 11.53
CA VAL A 17 -12.08 -1.72 10.59
C VAL A 17 -13.50 -1.84 11.09
N ALA A 18 -13.94 -3.04 11.50
CA ALA A 18 -15.27 -3.28 12.05
C ALA A 18 -15.54 -2.39 13.30
N ALA A 19 -14.55 -2.20 14.17
CA ALA A 19 -14.68 -1.30 15.32
C ALA A 19 -14.86 0.17 14.88
N PHE A 20 -14.17 0.63 13.84
CA PHE A 20 -14.39 1.96 13.29
C PHE A 20 -15.80 2.11 12.70
N GLU A 21 -16.27 1.13 11.94
CA GLU A 21 -17.61 1.12 11.36
C GLU A 21 -18.69 1.16 12.44
N GLU A 22 -18.54 0.38 13.51
CA GLU A 22 -19.45 0.38 14.65
C GLU A 22 -19.53 1.76 15.35
N VAL A 23 -18.38 2.36 15.64
CA VAL A 23 -18.30 3.67 16.30
C VAL A 23 -18.87 4.78 15.42
N LEU A 24 -18.69 4.69 14.11
CA LEU A 24 -19.12 5.70 13.13
C LEU A 24 -20.53 5.46 12.58
N ALA A 25 -21.18 4.34 12.91
CA ALA A 25 -22.52 4.01 12.39
C ALA A 25 -23.56 5.10 12.64
N GLY A 26 -23.54 5.73 13.83
CA GLY A 26 -24.43 6.85 14.14
C GLY A 26 -24.15 8.09 13.28
N PRO A 27 -22.92 8.63 13.29
CA PRO A 27 -22.52 9.77 12.45
C PRO A 27 -22.73 9.55 10.94
N PHE A 28 -22.61 8.30 10.45
CA PHE A 28 -22.74 7.96 9.02
C PHE A 28 -24.15 7.50 8.65
N ALA A 29 -25.12 7.52 9.55
CA ALA A 29 -26.47 7.07 9.28
C ALA A 29 -27.09 7.79 8.06
N GLY A 30 -27.59 7.01 7.10
CA GLY A 30 -28.20 7.52 5.85
C GLY A 30 -27.18 8.02 4.82
N ARG A 31 -25.90 7.73 4.99
CA ARG A 31 -24.85 7.99 3.99
C ARG A 31 -24.47 6.70 3.29
N GLU A 32 -24.28 6.77 1.97
CA GLU A 32 -23.74 5.65 1.20
C GLU A 32 -22.22 5.55 1.42
N PRO A 33 -21.66 4.32 1.42
CA PRO A 33 -20.21 4.12 1.47
C PRO A 33 -19.49 4.83 0.31
N ASP A 34 -18.31 5.40 0.62
CA ASP A 34 -17.49 6.11 -0.36
C ASP A 34 -15.99 5.87 -0.10
N ILE A 35 -15.13 6.79 -0.52
CA ILE A 35 -13.68 6.75 -0.27
C ILE A 35 -13.33 6.76 1.23
N THR A 36 -14.26 7.09 2.11
CA THR A 36 -14.05 7.17 3.56
C THR A 36 -13.70 5.79 4.12
N GLU A 37 -14.42 4.76 3.73
CA GLU A 37 -14.21 3.38 4.20
C GLU A 37 -12.87 2.83 3.69
N GLU A 38 -12.49 3.14 2.45
CA GLU A 38 -11.17 2.82 1.89
C GLU A 38 -10.05 3.50 2.70
N ASN A 39 -10.22 4.78 3.02
CA ASN A 39 -9.29 5.54 3.82
C ASN A 39 -9.18 5.05 5.27
N LEU A 40 -10.27 4.58 5.87
CA LEU A 40 -10.25 3.95 7.20
C LEU A 40 -9.40 2.68 7.20
N GLN A 41 -9.53 1.83 6.18
CA GLN A 41 -8.69 0.63 6.04
C GLN A 41 -7.21 0.99 5.90
N ALA A 42 -6.86 1.98 5.07
CA ALA A 42 -5.47 2.42 4.90
C ALA A 42 -4.89 2.95 6.21
N ARG A 43 -5.67 3.75 6.98
CA ARG A 43 -5.25 4.29 8.28
C ARG A 43 -5.16 3.22 9.35
N ALA A 44 -6.04 2.22 9.36
CA ALA A 44 -5.92 1.06 10.24
C ALA A 44 -4.57 0.35 10.06
N ARG A 45 -4.17 0.08 8.80
CA ARG A 45 -2.84 -0.48 8.49
C ARG A 45 -1.72 0.41 8.97
N GLY A 46 -1.78 1.70 8.70
CA GLY A 46 -0.79 2.68 9.14
C GLY A 46 -0.62 2.70 10.66
N THR A 47 -1.71 2.71 11.40
CA THR A 47 -1.70 2.68 12.88
C THR A 47 -1.06 1.40 13.42
N LEU A 48 -1.42 0.23 12.87
CA LEU A 48 -0.85 -1.05 13.27
C LEU A 48 0.65 -1.14 12.96
N LEU A 49 1.09 -0.65 11.80
CA LEU A 49 2.52 -0.59 11.45
C LEU A 49 3.30 0.29 12.43
N MET A 50 2.77 1.46 12.77
CA MET A 50 3.42 2.35 13.74
C MET A 50 3.45 1.77 15.14
N ALA A 51 2.41 1.08 15.57
CA ALA A 51 2.39 0.38 16.86
C ALA A 51 3.45 -0.73 16.90
N LEU A 52 3.59 -1.52 15.83
CA LEU A 52 4.64 -2.54 15.71
C LEU A 52 6.04 -1.90 15.71
N SER A 53 6.23 -0.81 14.97
CA SER A 53 7.47 -0.04 14.97
C SER A 53 7.86 0.42 16.37
N ASN A 54 6.93 1.06 17.06
CA ASN A 54 7.18 1.59 18.41
C ASN A 54 7.49 0.48 19.42
N LYS A 55 6.83 -0.67 19.29
CA LYS A 55 6.99 -1.78 20.26
C LYS A 55 8.20 -2.64 19.97
N LEU A 56 8.52 -2.88 18.70
CA LEU A 56 9.53 -3.85 18.27
C LEU A 56 10.82 -3.18 17.75
N GLY A 57 10.80 -1.87 17.49
CA GLY A 57 11.96 -1.08 17.05
C GLY A 57 12.21 -0.94 15.54
N PRO A 58 11.66 -1.76 14.62
CA PRO A 58 11.92 -1.58 13.19
C PRO A 58 11.39 -0.24 12.66
N LEU A 59 12.15 0.38 11.75
CA LEU A 59 11.70 1.54 11.00
C LEU A 59 10.62 1.14 9.99
N VAL A 60 9.49 1.85 9.95
CA VAL A 60 8.49 1.68 8.92
C VAL A 60 8.94 2.38 7.64
N LEU A 61 8.87 1.68 6.52
CA LEU A 61 9.11 2.22 5.19
C LEU A 61 7.76 2.49 4.50
N ALA A 62 7.56 3.74 4.04
CA ALA A 62 6.47 4.06 3.14
C ALA A 62 6.83 3.62 1.71
N THR A 63 5.91 2.97 1.01
CA THR A 63 6.16 2.36 -0.30
C THR A 63 5.60 3.14 -1.48
N GLY A 64 4.96 4.29 -1.23
CA GLY A 64 4.43 5.18 -2.27
C GLY A 64 5.54 5.65 -3.22
N ASN A 65 5.24 5.66 -4.51
CA ASN A 65 6.14 6.11 -5.57
C ASN A 65 5.77 7.52 -6.06
N LYS A 66 6.62 8.10 -6.92
CA LYS A 66 6.45 9.46 -7.42
C LYS A 66 5.13 9.64 -8.19
N SER A 67 4.76 8.69 -9.06
CA SER A 67 3.54 8.79 -9.84
C SER A 67 2.30 8.86 -8.96
N GLU A 68 2.18 7.96 -7.96
CA GLU A 68 1.07 7.94 -7.00
C GLU A 68 0.99 9.25 -6.20
N ILE A 69 2.11 9.70 -5.65
CA ILE A 69 2.16 10.92 -4.82
C ILE A 69 1.86 12.17 -5.64
N SER A 70 2.34 12.25 -6.89
CA SER A 70 2.15 13.43 -7.75
C SER A 70 0.69 13.70 -8.11
N VAL A 71 -0.13 12.64 -8.17
CA VAL A 71 -1.57 12.75 -8.48
C VAL A 71 -2.46 12.64 -7.24
N GLY A 72 -1.86 12.57 -6.05
CA GLY A 72 -2.61 12.45 -4.80
C GLY A 72 -3.26 11.08 -4.59
N TYR A 73 -2.81 10.04 -5.29
CA TYR A 73 -3.29 8.66 -5.12
C TYR A 73 -2.62 8.02 -3.89
N SER A 74 -2.98 8.53 -2.74
CA SER A 74 -2.43 8.10 -1.45
C SER A 74 -3.34 8.57 -0.32
N THR A 75 -3.35 7.85 0.79
CA THR A 75 -4.10 8.19 1.99
C THR A 75 -3.19 8.79 3.04
N LEU A 76 -3.45 10.05 3.40
CA LEU A 76 -2.74 10.72 4.48
C LEU A 76 -2.91 9.94 5.80
N TYR A 77 -1.81 9.67 6.50
CA TYR A 77 -1.74 8.82 7.70
C TYR A 77 -2.12 7.35 7.48
N GLY A 78 -2.25 6.91 6.21
CA GLY A 78 -2.47 5.53 5.82
C GLY A 78 -1.22 4.93 5.19
N ASP A 79 -1.23 4.73 3.88
CA ASP A 79 -0.10 4.20 3.10
C ASP A 79 1.11 5.14 3.04
N MET A 80 0.93 6.43 3.36
CA MET A 80 2.03 7.40 3.48
C MET A 80 2.79 7.31 4.80
N VAL A 81 2.34 6.47 5.76
CA VAL A 81 2.99 6.37 7.07
C VAL A 81 4.35 5.68 6.96
N GLY A 82 5.35 6.26 7.61
CA GLY A 82 6.71 5.71 7.64
C GLY A 82 7.77 6.78 7.91
N GLY A 83 8.91 6.35 8.42
CA GLY A 83 10.06 7.23 8.67
C GLY A 83 10.96 7.45 7.45
N PHE A 84 10.80 6.64 6.40
CA PHE A 84 11.55 6.76 5.15
C PHE A 84 10.75 6.19 3.97
N ALA A 85 10.81 6.85 2.82
CA ALA A 85 10.08 6.49 1.60
C ALA A 85 11.07 6.29 0.43
N PRO A 86 11.66 5.09 0.29
CA PRO A 86 12.75 4.84 -0.66
C PRO A 86 12.36 4.96 -2.13
N LEU A 87 11.08 4.84 -2.45
CA LEU A 87 10.57 4.89 -3.83
C LEU A 87 9.96 6.24 -4.21
N ARG A 88 9.96 7.21 -3.30
CA ARG A 88 9.21 8.47 -3.45
C ARG A 88 9.60 9.27 -4.68
N ASP A 89 10.85 9.21 -5.11
CA ASP A 89 11.36 9.95 -6.26
C ASP A 89 11.34 9.15 -7.57
N LEU A 90 10.85 7.90 -7.54
CA LEU A 90 10.80 7.01 -8.68
C LEU A 90 9.39 6.96 -9.27
N ALA A 91 9.24 7.20 -10.57
CA ALA A 91 7.99 6.91 -11.27
C ALA A 91 7.67 5.40 -11.22
N LYS A 92 6.40 5.03 -11.24
CA LYS A 92 5.94 3.63 -11.18
C LYS A 92 6.63 2.73 -12.21
N THR A 93 6.80 3.23 -13.41
CA THR A 93 7.50 2.52 -14.50
C THR A 93 8.95 2.19 -14.17
N TRP A 94 9.65 3.07 -13.44
CA TRP A 94 11.00 2.81 -12.94
C TRP A 94 11.05 1.75 -11.85
N VAL A 95 10.04 1.68 -10.98
CA VAL A 95 9.93 0.63 -9.95
C VAL A 95 9.90 -0.75 -10.62
N TYR A 96 9.10 -0.92 -11.69
CA TYR A 96 9.08 -2.16 -12.47
C TYR A 96 10.42 -2.47 -13.15
N ARG A 97 11.09 -1.46 -13.69
CA ARG A 97 12.43 -1.62 -14.31
C ARG A 97 13.46 -2.07 -13.27
N LEU A 98 13.45 -1.49 -12.08
CA LEU A 98 14.33 -1.89 -10.99
C LEU A 98 14.06 -3.32 -10.51
N ALA A 99 12.79 -3.73 -10.41
CA ALA A 99 12.43 -5.09 -10.04
C ALA A 99 12.98 -6.11 -11.04
N ARG A 100 12.84 -5.85 -12.36
CA ARG A 100 13.41 -6.71 -13.41
C ARG A 100 14.94 -6.70 -13.40
N TRP A 101 15.54 -5.52 -13.23
CA TRP A 101 16.99 -5.39 -13.10
C TRP A 101 17.52 -6.21 -11.92
N ARG A 102 16.82 -6.16 -10.77
CA ARG A 102 17.20 -6.93 -9.57
C ARG A 102 17.22 -8.43 -9.85
N ASN A 103 16.21 -8.96 -10.52
CA ASN A 103 16.18 -10.37 -10.92
C ASN A 103 17.33 -10.72 -11.89
N ALA A 104 17.57 -9.86 -12.89
CA ALA A 104 18.65 -10.09 -13.86
C ALA A 104 20.04 -10.03 -13.19
N SER A 105 20.27 -9.09 -12.27
CA SER A 105 21.54 -8.95 -11.57
C SER A 105 21.86 -10.11 -10.62
N GLU A 106 20.85 -10.76 -10.06
CA GLU A 106 21.01 -11.93 -9.19
C GLU A 106 21.08 -13.25 -9.98
N GLY A 107 20.77 -13.24 -11.28
CA GLY A 107 20.64 -14.45 -12.08
C GLY A 107 19.54 -15.40 -11.63
N ARG A 108 18.60 -14.93 -10.81
CA ARG A 108 17.46 -15.70 -10.29
C ARG A 108 16.25 -14.80 -10.01
N GLU A 109 15.08 -15.40 -9.93
CA GLU A 109 13.84 -14.72 -9.57
C GLU A 109 13.81 -14.41 -8.06
N VAL A 110 14.25 -13.21 -7.68
CA VAL A 110 14.18 -12.68 -6.29
C VAL A 110 12.80 -12.08 -6.05
N ILE A 111 12.30 -11.31 -7.02
CA ILE A 111 10.97 -10.72 -7.03
C ILE A 111 10.12 -11.54 -8.00
N PRO A 112 9.04 -12.21 -7.53
CA PRO A 112 8.22 -13.06 -8.39
C PRO A 112 7.69 -12.31 -9.61
N GLU A 113 7.80 -12.91 -10.79
CA GLU A 113 7.28 -12.33 -12.03
C GLU A 113 5.76 -12.06 -11.93
N ALA A 114 5.04 -12.91 -11.20
CA ALA A 114 3.62 -12.69 -10.90
C ALA A 114 3.37 -11.35 -10.18
N THR A 115 4.27 -10.93 -9.29
CA THR A 115 4.20 -9.61 -8.62
C THR A 115 4.47 -8.47 -9.59
N ILE A 116 5.44 -8.65 -10.51
CA ILE A 116 5.81 -7.62 -11.49
C ILE A 116 4.71 -7.43 -12.55
N ARG A 117 4.01 -8.53 -12.93
CA ARG A 117 2.94 -8.51 -13.95
C ARG A 117 1.56 -8.19 -13.40
N ARG A 118 1.38 -8.27 -12.09
CA ARG A 118 0.09 -7.99 -11.47
C ARG A 118 -0.33 -6.55 -11.80
N PRO A 119 -1.57 -6.33 -12.27
CA PRO A 119 -2.09 -4.99 -12.44
C PRO A 119 -2.03 -4.21 -11.11
N PRO A 120 -1.60 -2.93 -11.16
CA PRO A 120 -1.54 -2.11 -9.94
C PRO A 120 -2.94 -1.89 -9.35
N THR A 121 -3.02 -2.01 -8.03
CA THR A 121 -4.27 -1.81 -7.27
C THR A 121 -3.94 -1.43 -5.83
N ALA A 122 -4.77 -0.55 -5.25
CA ALA A 122 -4.71 -0.22 -3.83
C ALA A 122 -5.27 -1.34 -2.92
N GLU A 123 -5.99 -2.33 -3.49
CA GLU A 123 -6.59 -3.48 -2.76
C GLU A 123 -7.51 -3.09 -1.59
N LEU A 124 -8.22 -1.98 -1.71
CA LEU A 124 -9.12 -1.47 -0.68
C LEU A 124 -10.57 -1.94 -0.88
N ARG A 125 -10.90 -2.40 -2.09
CA ARG A 125 -12.19 -3.00 -2.45
C ARG A 125 -12.02 -4.15 -3.46
N PRO A 126 -12.97 -5.08 -3.54
CA PRO A 126 -12.91 -6.18 -4.51
C PRO A 126 -12.82 -5.68 -5.96
N GLY A 127 -11.89 -6.24 -6.73
CA GLY A 127 -11.72 -5.93 -8.16
C GLY A 127 -11.18 -4.55 -8.50
N GLN A 128 -10.75 -3.77 -7.52
CA GLN A 128 -10.19 -2.44 -7.73
C GLN A 128 -8.91 -2.51 -8.57
N LEU A 129 -8.79 -1.57 -9.53
CA LEU A 129 -7.56 -1.31 -10.27
C LEU A 129 -7.21 0.18 -10.20
N ASP A 130 -5.93 0.50 -10.23
CA ASP A 130 -5.49 1.91 -10.25
C ASP A 130 -6.03 2.64 -11.48
N THR A 131 -6.20 1.94 -12.60
CA THR A 131 -6.79 2.47 -13.84
C THR A 131 -8.27 2.87 -13.73
N ASP A 132 -8.96 2.48 -12.65
CA ASP A 132 -10.31 2.96 -12.38
C ASP A 132 -10.33 4.46 -12.03
N SER A 133 -9.21 4.99 -11.54
CA SER A 133 -9.08 6.36 -11.03
C SER A 133 -7.93 7.14 -11.67
N LEU A 134 -6.97 6.46 -12.29
CA LEU A 134 -5.75 7.03 -12.85
C LEU A 134 -5.58 6.70 -14.33
N PRO A 135 -4.97 7.59 -15.12
CA PRO A 135 -4.46 7.20 -16.44
C PRO A 135 -3.34 6.15 -16.31
N PRO A 136 -3.00 5.44 -17.40
CA PRO A 136 -1.87 4.51 -17.40
C PRO A 136 -0.57 5.17 -16.90
N TYR A 137 0.22 4.41 -16.12
CA TYR A 137 1.43 4.93 -15.47
C TYR A 137 2.57 5.34 -16.40
N ASP A 138 2.52 4.95 -17.66
CA ASP A 138 3.44 5.42 -18.71
C ASP A 138 3.11 6.83 -19.23
N LEU A 139 1.93 7.35 -18.88
CA LEU A 139 1.49 8.71 -19.16
C LEU A 139 1.64 9.66 -17.94
N LEU A 140 1.89 9.11 -16.76
CA LEU A 140 2.13 9.80 -15.51
C LEU A 140 3.64 9.96 -15.25
#